data_5f07c3dd9d75089c080ff5b84c8d060e
#
_entry.id   5f07c3dd9d75089c080ff5b84c8d060e
#
_cell.length_a   1.000
_cell.length_b   1.000
_cell.length_c   1.000
_cell.angle_alpha   90.00
_cell.angle_beta   90.00
_cell.angle_gamma   90.00
#
_symmetry.space_group_name_H-M   'P 1'
#
loop_
_entity.id
_entity.type
_entity.pdbx_description
1 polymer ?
#
loop_
_entity_poly.entity_id
_entity_poly.type
_entity_poly.pdbx_seq_one_letter_code
_entity_poly.pdbx_strand_id
1 'polypeptide(L)'
;IYSGNGNDTLNGGEGNDALYGYNGNDVLNGGEGNDHLNGEDGNDTLIGGAGNDYLEGGSGSDTYVFGKGFGQDTVYNYDYATGRKDIIRFTDGITADMLTFTREGNHLLIKAKDGSGQVTVQSYFQNDGSGAYRIDEIHFDNGKVLDVATVKELVQQSTDGSDRLYAYQSGSTLNGGLGDDYLYGADGDDLLNGDAGNDSIYSGNGNDTLDGGEGNDALYGYNGNDALNGGEGNDHLNGEDGNDTLIGGAGNDYLEGGSGSDTYVFGKGFGQDTVYNYDYATGRKDIIRFTDGITADMLTFTREGNHLLIKAKDDSGQVTVQSYFQNDGSGAYRIDEIHFDNGKVLDVATVKKLVQQSTDGSDRLYAYQSGSTLNGGLGDDYLYGADGDDLLNGDAGNDSIYSGNGNDTLDGGEGNDALYGYNGNDVLNGGEGNDHLNGEDGNDTLIGGAGNDYLEGGSGSDTYVFGEGFGQDTVYNYHVDKNSDTMHFKGFKAADVHFIRSGSDLVLSASEQDNVRISGFFYGENHRVDTFVFDDAAISNPDFAKYINAGNNLVQSMSVFGSNTAATGGNVDANTQSVQQPLLVTPSA
;
A
#
# COMPACT_ATOMS: atom_id res chain seq x y z
N ILE A 1 -45.49 -43.06 -20.06
CA ILE A 1 -46.51 -43.97 -19.47
C ILE A 1 -47.22 -43.19 -18.38
N TYR A 2 -48.54 -43.35 -18.28
CA TYR A 2 -49.40 -42.71 -17.28
C TYR A 2 -50.28 -43.75 -16.64
N SER A 3 -50.27 -43.92 -15.31
CA SER A 3 -51.03 -44.99 -14.64
C SER A 3 -52.48 -44.59 -14.24
N GLY A 4 -52.66 -43.47 -13.58
CA GLY A 4 -53.92 -42.96 -13.10
C GLY A 4 -54.06 -43.06 -11.57
N ASN A 5 -55.22 -43.49 -11.07
CA ASN A 5 -55.41 -43.65 -9.62
C ASN A 5 -55.26 -45.11 -9.19
N GLY A 6 -54.62 -45.40 -8.09
CA GLY A 6 -54.42 -46.72 -7.54
C GLY A 6 -52.93 -47.02 -7.33
N ASN A 7 -52.61 -48.16 -6.76
CA ASN A 7 -51.22 -48.58 -6.57
C ASN A 7 -50.79 -49.37 -7.81
N ASP A 8 -50.04 -48.70 -8.69
CA ASP A 8 -49.73 -49.20 -10.02
C ASP A 8 -48.25 -49.63 -10.13
N THR A 9 -47.88 -50.39 -11.15
CA THR A 9 -46.52 -50.73 -11.49
C THR A 9 -46.26 -50.37 -12.96
N LEU A 10 -45.35 -49.44 -13.17
CA LEU A 10 -44.97 -48.96 -14.49
C LEU A 10 -43.54 -49.43 -14.82
N ASN A 11 -43.33 -49.84 -16.07
CA ASN A 11 -42.05 -50.25 -16.57
C ASN A 11 -41.79 -49.60 -17.94
N GLY A 12 -40.72 -48.77 -18.04
CA GLY A 12 -40.33 -48.12 -19.28
C GLY A 12 -39.69 -49.09 -20.29
N GLY A 13 -38.68 -49.79 -19.85
CA GLY A 13 -37.99 -50.82 -20.64
C GLY A 13 -36.68 -50.34 -21.22
N GLU A 14 -36.53 -50.39 -22.58
CA GLU A 14 -35.36 -49.84 -23.27
C GLU A 14 -35.74 -48.47 -23.87
N GLY A 15 -34.84 -47.49 -23.74
CA GLY A 15 -35.03 -46.16 -24.32
C GLY A 15 -35.27 -45.08 -23.28
N ASN A 16 -35.47 -43.83 -23.70
CA ASN A 16 -35.68 -42.73 -22.78
C ASN A 16 -37.18 -42.56 -22.52
N ASP A 17 -37.65 -43.00 -21.35
CA ASP A 17 -39.06 -43.06 -21.02
C ASP A 17 -39.51 -41.95 -20.06
N ALA A 18 -40.81 -41.64 -20.08
CA ALA A 18 -41.45 -40.77 -19.10
C ALA A 18 -42.62 -41.51 -18.43
N LEU A 19 -42.50 -41.70 -17.09
CA LEU A 19 -43.42 -42.45 -16.24
C LEU A 19 -44.05 -41.50 -15.20
N TYR A 20 -45.39 -41.52 -15.13
CA TYR A 20 -46.16 -40.72 -14.16
C TYR A 20 -47.12 -41.62 -13.38
N GLY A 21 -46.96 -41.65 -12.04
CA GLY A 21 -47.73 -42.50 -11.14
C GLY A 21 -49.11 -41.96 -10.78
N TYR A 22 -49.27 -40.64 -10.64
CA TYR A 22 -50.46 -39.91 -10.18
C TYR A 22 -50.82 -40.23 -8.71
N ASN A 23 -52.01 -40.77 -8.44
CA ASN A 23 -52.48 -41.01 -7.07
C ASN A 23 -52.33 -42.47 -6.68
N GLY A 24 -51.65 -42.75 -5.63
CA GLY A 24 -51.48 -44.11 -5.09
C GLY A 24 -50.04 -44.37 -4.68
N ASN A 25 -49.79 -45.60 -4.18
CA ASN A 25 -48.42 -45.97 -3.88
C ASN A 25 -47.87 -46.78 -5.06
N ASP A 26 -47.12 -46.15 -5.90
CA ASP A 26 -46.75 -46.67 -7.20
C ASP A 26 -45.29 -47.20 -7.23
N VAL A 27 -45.01 -48.10 -8.18
CA VAL A 27 -43.66 -48.58 -8.47
C VAL A 27 -43.34 -48.20 -9.91
N LEU A 28 -42.38 -47.27 -10.08
CA LEU A 28 -41.91 -46.79 -11.37
C LEU A 28 -40.49 -47.34 -11.64
N ASN A 29 -40.32 -48.04 -12.77
CA ASN A 29 -39.02 -48.54 -13.20
C ASN A 29 -38.75 -48.02 -14.62
N GLY A 30 -37.73 -47.15 -14.77
CA GLY A 30 -37.32 -46.60 -16.07
C GLY A 30 -36.75 -47.67 -16.97
N GLY A 31 -35.66 -48.32 -16.51
CA GLY A 31 -35.03 -49.43 -17.24
C GLY A 31 -33.66 -49.11 -17.80
N GLU A 32 -33.50 -49.20 -19.14
CA GLU A 32 -32.27 -48.76 -19.80
C GLU A 32 -32.55 -47.43 -20.56
N GLY A 33 -31.74 -46.42 -20.33
CA GLY A 33 -31.88 -45.13 -21.00
C GLY A 33 -31.94 -43.97 -20.02
N ASN A 34 -32.20 -42.78 -20.52
CA ASN A 34 -32.27 -41.59 -19.65
C ASN A 34 -33.77 -41.29 -19.39
N ASP A 35 -34.24 -41.67 -18.21
CA ASP A 35 -35.66 -41.71 -17.91
C ASP A 35 -36.14 -40.55 -17.03
N HIS A 36 -37.40 -40.22 -17.12
CA HIS A 36 -38.06 -39.24 -16.25
C HIS A 36 -39.18 -39.92 -15.50
N LEU A 37 -39.03 -40.06 -14.19
CA LEU A 37 -39.96 -40.71 -13.29
C LEU A 37 -40.58 -39.69 -12.33
N ASN A 38 -41.90 -39.59 -12.28
CA ASN A 38 -42.63 -38.77 -11.33
C ASN A 38 -43.72 -39.59 -10.63
N GLY A 39 -43.59 -39.79 -9.30
CA GLY A 39 -44.54 -40.52 -8.47
C GLY A 39 -45.84 -39.75 -8.28
N GLU A 40 -45.80 -38.46 -8.08
CA GLU A 40 -46.87 -37.50 -7.77
C GLU A 40 -47.43 -37.68 -6.33
N ASP A 41 -48.65 -38.18 -6.12
CA ASP A 41 -49.26 -38.31 -4.77
C ASP A 41 -49.22 -39.74 -4.28
N GLY A 42 -48.53 -40.01 -3.20
CA GLY A 42 -48.46 -41.34 -2.59
C GLY A 42 -47.14 -41.67 -1.95
N ASN A 43 -46.95 -42.93 -1.56
CA ASN A 43 -45.64 -43.37 -1.11
C ASN A 43 -45.05 -44.26 -2.20
N ASP A 44 -44.21 -43.69 -3.00
CA ASP A 44 -43.79 -44.24 -4.26
C ASP A 44 -42.41 -44.90 -4.23
N THR A 45 -42.17 -45.83 -5.13
CA THR A 45 -40.86 -46.44 -5.33
C THR A 45 -40.39 -46.15 -6.75
N LEU A 46 -39.28 -45.37 -6.87
CA LEU A 46 -38.70 -44.95 -8.13
C LEU A 46 -37.38 -45.66 -8.35
N ILE A 47 -37.26 -46.37 -9.48
CA ILE A 47 -36.05 -47.09 -9.89
C ILE A 47 -35.69 -46.52 -11.28
N GLY A 48 -34.66 -45.66 -11.34
CA GLY A 48 -34.23 -45.11 -12.63
C GLY A 48 -33.74 -46.20 -13.58
N GLY A 49 -32.79 -46.98 -13.08
CA GLY A 49 -32.21 -48.06 -13.85
C GLY A 49 -30.80 -47.76 -14.30
N ALA A 50 -30.54 -48.00 -15.56
CA ALA A 50 -29.24 -47.68 -16.15
C ALA A 50 -29.36 -46.47 -17.10
N GLY A 51 -28.59 -45.44 -16.81
CA GLY A 51 -28.60 -44.20 -17.61
C GLY A 51 -28.43 -42.94 -16.78
N ASN A 52 -28.98 -41.84 -17.24
CA ASN A 52 -28.95 -40.61 -16.48
C ASN A 52 -30.39 -40.17 -16.25
N ASP A 53 -30.92 -40.50 -15.08
CA ASP A 53 -32.33 -40.43 -14.80
C ASP A 53 -32.71 -39.22 -13.95
N TYR A 54 -33.93 -38.73 -14.18
CA TYR A 54 -34.54 -37.70 -13.33
C TYR A 54 -35.70 -38.29 -12.56
N LEU A 55 -35.61 -38.25 -11.22
CA LEU A 55 -36.48 -38.92 -10.30
C LEU A 55 -37.16 -37.89 -9.37
N GLU A 56 -38.50 -37.78 -9.45
CA GLU A 56 -39.32 -36.92 -8.62
C GLU A 56 -40.37 -37.78 -7.88
N GLY A 57 -40.24 -37.88 -6.54
CA GLY A 57 -41.21 -38.68 -5.74
C GLY A 57 -42.56 -38.01 -5.67
N GLY A 58 -42.56 -36.69 -5.35
CA GLY A 58 -43.76 -35.90 -5.17
C GLY A 58 -44.21 -35.84 -3.71
N SER A 59 -45.50 -36.00 -3.46
CA SER A 59 -46.07 -35.92 -2.10
C SER A 59 -46.14 -37.28 -1.43
N GLY A 60 -45.51 -37.43 -0.27
CA GLY A 60 -45.63 -38.66 0.49
C GLY A 60 -44.28 -39.14 1.04
N SER A 61 -44.21 -40.47 1.28
CA SER A 61 -42.94 -41.05 1.76
C SER A 61 -42.34 -41.92 0.67
N ASP A 62 -41.39 -41.39 -0.07
CA ASP A 62 -40.91 -41.98 -1.30
C ASP A 62 -39.58 -42.73 -1.12
N THR A 63 -39.36 -43.70 -1.98
CA THR A 63 -38.12 -44.48 -2.00
C THR A 63 -37.47 -44.45 -3.37
N TYR A 64 -36.26 -43.92 -3.44
CA TYR A 64 -35.40 -43.87 -4.63
C TYR A 64 -34.42 -45.02 -4.57
N VAL A 65 -34.41 -45.92 -5.57
CA VAL A 65 -33.62 -47.15 -5.55
C VAL A 65 -32.53 -47.13 -6.60
N PHE A 66 -31.29 -47.38 -6.16
CA PHE A 66 -30.09 -47.40 -7.00
C PHE A 66 -29.35 -48.74 -6.88
N GLY A 67 -29.25 -49.46 -7.99
CA GLY A 67 -28.46 -50.67 -8.14
C GLY A 67 -27.08 -50.41 -8.77
N LYS A 68 -26.31 -51.48 -9.03
CA LYS A 68 -25.01 -51.31 -9.72
C LYS A 68 -25.17 -50.74 -11.12
N GLY A 69 -24.32 -49.77 -11.45
CA GLY A 69 -24.35 -49.14 -12.76
C GLY A 69 -25.49 -48.14 -12.95
N PHE A 70 -25.95 -47.51 -11.89
CA PHE A 70 -27.09 -46.59 -11.87
C PHE A 70 -26.87 -45.31 -12.72
N GLY A 71 -25.63 -44.97 -13.13
CA GLY A 71 -25.37 -43.84 -14.02
C GLY A 71 -25.22 -42.49 -13.34
N GLN A 72 -25.71 -41.43 -13.99
CA GLN A 72 -25.63 -40.05 -13.45
C GLN A 72 -27.06 -39.54 -13.19
N ASP A 73 -27.58 -39.74 -11.99
CA ASP A 73 -28.99 -39.52 -11.68
C ASP A 73 -29.23 -38.23 -10.90
N THR A 74 -30.42 -37.70 -11.07
CA THR A 74 -30.89 -36.51 -10.34
C THR A 74 -32.13 -36.89 -9.54
N VAL A 75 -32.11 -36.68 -8.23
CA VAL A 75 -33.26 -36.75 -7.33
C VAL A 75 -33.75 -35.33 -7.03
N TYR A 76 -35.01 -35.08 -7.36
CA TYR A 76 -35.72 -33.86 -7.00
C TYR A 76 -36.82 -34.20 -6.00
N ASN A 77 -36.56 -33.99 -4.70
CA ASN A 77 -37.40 -34.43 -3.60
C ASN A 77 -38.16 -33.27 -2.95
N TYR A 78 -39.01 -32.57 -3.72
CA TYR A 78 -39.72 -31.41 -3.21
C TYR A 78 -41.07 -31.78 -2.62
N ASP A 79 -41.16 -31.77 -1.27
CA ASP A 79 -42.42 -31.97 -0.52
C ASP A 79 -42.44 -31.19 0.80
N TYR A 80 -43.51 -30.48 1.08
CA TYR A 80 -43.73 -29.74 2.33
C TYR A 80 -44.58 -30.54 3.36
N ALA A 81 -45.02 -31.77 3.05
CA ALA A 81 -45.86 -32.54 3.94
C ALA A 81 -45.13 -32.84 5.27
N THR A 82 -45.85 -32.67 6.37
CA THR A 82 -45.33 -33.01 7.70
C THR A 82 -45.49 -34.51 7.97
N GLY A 83 -44.37 -35.12 8.44
CA GLY A 83 -44.38 -36.55 8.81
C GLY A 83 -44.05 -37.51 7.67
N ARG A 84 -43.70 -37.01 6.49
CA ARG A 84 -43.12 -37.82 5.42
C ARG A 84 -41.75 -38.37 5.83
N LYS A 85 -41.36 -39.48 5.20
CA LYS A 85 -40.05 -40.09 5.36
C LYS A 85 -39.53 -40.57 4.02
N ASP A 86 -38.67 -39.81 3.38
CA ASP A 86 -38.09 -40.12 2.08
C ASP A 86 -36.75 -40.85 2.21
N ILE A 87 -36.54 -41.85 1.38
CA ILE A 87 -35.41 -42.77 1.50
C ILE A 87 -34.70 -42.92 0.16
N ILE A 88 -33.38 -42.82 0.17
CA ILE A 88 -32.53 -43.39 -0.87
C ILE A 88 -32.10 -44.79 -0.45
N ARG A 89 -32.28 -45.78 -1.32
CA ARG A 89 -31.87 -47.15 -1.08
C ARG A 89 -30.87 -47.65 -2.10
N PHE A 90 -29.67 -48.00 -1.63
CA PHE A 90 -28.65 -48.67 -2.44
C PHE A 90 -28.78 -50.18 -2.31
N THR A 91 -28.82 -50.86 -3.47
CA THR A 91 -28.99 -52.32 -3.60
C THR A 91 -27.78 -52.97 -4.28
N ASP A 92 -27.92 -54.27 -4.67
CA ASP A 92 -26.86 -55.03 -5.36
C ASP A 92 -25.52 -55.08 -4.63
N GLY A 93 -25.57 -55.01 -3.27
CA GLY A 93 -24.40 -55.08 -2.41
C GLY A 93 -23.56 -53.80 -2.41
N ILE A 94 -24.12 -52.65 -2.82
CA ILE A 94 -23.48 -51.35 -2.63
C ILE A 94 -23.49 -51.02 -1.13
N THR A 95 -22.33 -50.65 -0.60
CA THR A 95 -22.16 -50.25 0.81
C THR A 95 -21.66 -48.84 0.93
N ALA A 96 -21.83 -48.21 2.09
CA ALA A 96 -21.47 -46.80 2.28
C ALA A 96 -19.97 -46.49 2.05
N ASP A 97 -19.10 -47.46 2.33
CA ASP A 97 -17.65 -47.34 2.10
C ASP A 97 -17.26 -47.39 0.62
N MET A 98 -18.14 -47.85 -0.26
CA MET A 98 -17.98 -47.81 -1.72
C MET A 98 -18.34 -46.44 -2.32
N LEU A 99 -18.92 -45.53 -1.54
CA LEU A 99 -19.42 -44.24 -1.99
C LEU A 99 -18.62 -43.10 -1.35
N THR A 100 -18.60 -41.98 -2.02
CA THR A 100 -18.21 -40.67 -1.47
C THR A 100 -19.44 -39.79 -1.37
N PHE A 101 -19.49 -38.99 -0.29
CA PHE A 101 -20.56 -38.03 -0.04
C PHE A 101 -19.92 -36.64 -0.04
N THR A 102 -20.33 -35.77 -0.95
CA THR A 102 -19.82 -34.42 -1.04
C THR A 102 -20.96 -33.42 -1.15
N ARG A 103 -20.72 -32.19 -0.70
CA ARG A 103 -21.64 -31.07 -0.84
C ARG A 103 -21.16 -30.14 -1.95
N GLU A 104 -22.03 -29.77 -2.87
CA GLU A 104 -21.77 -28.74 -3.86
C GLU A 104 -22.88 -27.67 -3.77
N GLY A 105 -22.58 -26.55 -3.13
CA GLY A 105 -23.57 -25.55 -2.75
C GLY A 105 -24.66 -26.18 -1.87
N ASN A 106 -25.90 -26.20 -2.34
CA ASN A 106 -27.03 -26.83 -1.63
C ASN A 106 -27.32 -28.28 -2.06
N HIS A 107 -26.53 -28.86 -2.96
CA HIS A 107 -26.76 -30.22 -3.45
C HIS A 107 -25.93 -31.25 -2.68
N LEU A 108 -26.49 -32.44 -2.48
CA LEU A 108 -25.76 -33.62 -2.01
C LEU A 108 -25.36 -34.45 -3.23
N LEU A 109 -24.10 -34.74 -3.40
CA LEU A 109 -23.56 -35.63 -4.40
C LEU A 109 -23.14 -36.94 -3.72
N ILE A 110 -23.69 -38.07 -4.18
CA ILE A 110 -23.34 -39.40 -3.74
C ILE A 110 -22.71 -40.14 -4.91
N LYS A 111 -21.39 -40.34 -4.90
CA LYS A 111 -20.62 -40.87 -6.04
C LYS A 111 -20.01 -42.22 -5.72
N ALA A 112 -20.16 -43.17 -6.64
CA ALA A 112 -19.46 -44.45 -6.54
C ALA A 112 -17.94 -44.26 -6.79
N LYS A 113 -17.09 -44.78 -5.88
CA LYS A 113 -15.62 -44.66 -5.95
C LYS A 113 -15.01 -45.33 -7.17
N ASP A 114 -15.70 -46.31 -7.75
CA ASP A 114 -15.28 -46.98 -8.99
C ASP A 114 -15.70 -46.25 -10.26
N GLY A 115 -16.39 -45.10 -10.12
CA GLY A 115 -16.88 -44.25 -11.21
C GLY A 115 -18.14 -44.81 -11.90
N SER A 116 -18.78 -45.83 -11.38
CA SER A 116 -19.95 -46.49 -12.01
C SER A 116 -21.24 -45.71 -11.90
N GLY A 117 -21.29 -44.61 -11.10
CA GLY A 117 -22.49 -43.76 -10.99
C GLY A 117 -22.34 -42.60 -10.01
N GLN A 118 -23.31 -41.69 -10.10
CA GLN A 118 -23.49 -40.54 -9.19
C GLN A 118 -24.96 -40.23 -9.02
N VAL A 119 -25.40 -40.02 -7.78
CA VAL A 119 -26.72 -39.46 -7.48
C VAL A 119 -26.54 -38.02 -7.01
N THR A 120 -27.23 -37.09 -7.66
CA THR A 120 -27.30 -35.69 -7.25
C THR A 120 -28.67 -35.44 -6.60
N VAL A 121 -28.71 -35.23 -5.28
CA VAL A 121 -29.93 -34.81 -4.58
C VAL A 121 -29.99 -33.29 -4.59
N GLN A 122 -30.93 -32.76 -5.38
CA GLN A 122 -31.04 -31.30 -5.54
C GLN A 122 -31.52 -30.61 -4.28
N SER A 123 -30.88 -29.49 -3.94
CA SER A 123 -31.24 -28.62 -2.79
C SER A 123 -31.34 -29.33 -1.43
N TYR A 124 -30.67 -30.47 -1.27
CA TYR A 124 -30.66 -31.27 -0.04
C TYR A 124 -30.30 -30.46 1.21
N PHE A 125 -29.31 -29.59 1.11
CA PHE A 125 -28.83 -28.74 2.21
C PHE A 125 -29.57 -27.41 2.33
N GLN A 126 -30.65 -27.17 1.60
CA GLN A 126 -31.47 -25.99 1.80
C GLN A 126 -31.97 -25.91 3.24
N ASN A 127 -31.78 -24.76 3.91
CA ASN A 127 -32.03 -24.59 5.34
C ASN A 127 -31.31 -25.68 6.19
N ASP A 128 -30.03 -25.93 5.89
CA ASP A 128 -29.19 -26.95 6.58
C ASP A 128 -29.77 -28.36 6.56
N GLY A 129 -30.38 -28.75 5.46
CA GLY A 129 -30.97 -30.08 5.32
C GLY A 129 -32.28 -30.26 6.08
N SER A 130 -32.91 -29.19 6.53
CA SER A 130 -34.25 -29.22 7.13
C SER A 130 -35.36 -28.78 6.17
N GLY A 131 -35.00 -28.45 4.93
CA GLY A 131 -35.92 -27.93 3.92
C GLY A 131 -36.82 -28.99 3.28
N ALA A 132 -37.64 -28.55 2.30
CA ALA A 132 -38.59 -29.38 1.57
C ALA A 132 -37.96 -30.45 0.67
N TYR A 133 -36.66 -30.32 0.38
CA TYR A 133 -35.91 -31.21 -0.52
C TYR A 133 -35.14 -32.31 0.21
N ARG A 134 -35.37 -32.46 1.52
CA ARG A 134 -34.66 -33.40 2.39
C ARG A 134 -34.98 -34.85 2.07
N ILE A 135 -33.95 -35.68 1.90
CA ILE A 135 -34.01 -37.13 2.07
C ILE A 135 -33.75 -37.44 3.57
N ASP A 136 -34.61 -38.20 4.20
CA ASP A 136 -34.52 -38.47 5.64
C ASP A 136 -33.49 -39.54 6.00
N GLU A 137 -33.34 -40.58 5.17
CA GLU A 137 -32.41 -41.67 5.40
C GLU A 137 -31.82 -42.22 4.08
N ILE A 138 -30.60 -42.73 4.17
CA ILE A 138 -29.95 -43.50 3.10
C ILE A 138 -29.68 -44.90 3.61
N HIS A 139 -30.29 -45.89 2.99
CA HIS A 139 -30.26 -47.30 3.36
C HIS A 139 -29.35 -48.12 2.47
N PHE A 140 -28.69 -49.12 3.07
CA PHE A 140 -27.80 -50.06 2.39
C PHE A 140 -28.19 -51.51 2.66
N ASP A 141 -27.90 -52.42 1.72
CA ASP A 141 -28.22 -53.83 1.83
C ASP A 141 -27.59 -54.54 3.05
N ASN A 142 -26.47 -54.04 3.57
CA ASN A 142 -25.82 -54.55 4.77
C ASN A 142 -26.50 -54.10 6.06
N GLY A 143 -27.62 -53.39 5.96
CA GLY A 143 -28.41 -52.88 7.09
C GLY A 143 -27.92 -51.57 7.70
N LYS A 144 -26.85 -50.94 7.14
CA LYS A 144 -26.40 -49.60 7.54
C LYS A 144 -27.43 -48.57 7.07
N VAL A 145 -27.70 -47.60 7.94
CA VAL A 145 -28.54 -46.43 7.63
C VAL A 145 -27.77 -45.18 7.99
N LEU A 146 -27.79 -44.20 7.11
CA LEU A 146 -27.30 -42.84 7.35
C LEU A 146 -28.52 -41.92 7.47
N ASP A 147 -28.66 -41.25 8.58
CA ASP A 147 -29.63 -40.16 8.75
C ASP A 147 -29.05 -38.81 8.31
N VAL A 148 -29.85 -37.76 8.32
CA VAL A 148 -29.44 -36.40 7.92
C VAL A 148 -28.23 -35.92 8.72
N ALA A 149 -28.18 -36.20 10.04
CA ALA A 149 -27.06 -35.76 10.87
C ALA A 149 -25.75 -36.43 10.46
N THR A 150 -25.79 -37.75 10.23
CA THR A 150 -24.63 -38.51 9.74
C THR A 150 -24.17 -38.04 8.36
N VAL A 151 -25.10 -37.74 7.44
CA VAL A 151 -24.76 -37.21 6.10
C VAL A 151 -24.08 -35.84 6.24
N LYS A 152 -24.61 -34.98 7.12
CA LYS A 152 -24.02 -33.67 7.43
C LYS A 152 -22.58 -33.78 7.92
N GLU A 153 -22.30 -34.73 8.84
CA GLU A 153 -20.94 -34.98 9.31
C GLU A 153 -20.02 -35.52 8.20
N LEU A 154 -20.51 -36.40 7.34
CA LEU A 154 -19.72 -37.01 6.26
C LEU A 154 -19.26 -35.99 5.22
N VAL A 155 -20.09 -35.02 4.87
CA VAL A 155 -19.75 -34.00 3.85
C VAL A 155 -18.86 -32.88 4.38
N GLN A 156 -18.58 -32.85 5.68
CA GLN A 156 -17.61 -31.93 6.31
C GLN A 156 -16.27 -32.62 6.64
N GLN A 157 -16.09 -33.89 6.30
CA GLN A 157 -14.81 -34.58 6.46
C GLN A 157 -13.89 -34.28 5.29
N SER A 158 -12.70 -33.77 5.62
CA SER A 158 -11.62 -33.56 4.64
C SER A 158 -10.95 -34.86 4.23
N THR A 159 -10.19 -34.79 3.14
CA THR A 159 -9.32 -35.84 2.63
C THR A 159 -7.85 -35.39 2.71
N ASP A 160 -6.92 -36.17 2.11
CA ASP A 160 -5.51 -35.75 1.97
C ASP A 160 -5.29 -34.84 0.72
N GLY A 161 -6.31 -34.44 0.02
CA GLY A 161 -6.24 -33.62 -1.19
C GLY A 161 -7.19 -32.45 -1.16
N SER A 162 -7.13 -31.58 -2.16
CA SER A 162 -7.93 -30.35 -2.22
C SER A 162 -9.44 -30.60 -2.08
N ASP A 163 -10.02 -30.06 -1.03
CA ASP A 163 -11.42 -30.24 -0.65
C ASP A 163 -12.25 -28.95 -0.81
N ARG A 164 -13.56 -29.09 -0.82
CA ARG A 164 -14.52 -27.98 -0.69
C ARG A 164 -15.49 -28.29 0.44
N LEU A 165 -15.33 -27.59 1.55
CA LEU A 165 -16.10 -27.80 2.76
C LEU A 165 -17.02 -26.60 3.02
N TYR A 166 -18.21 -26.90 3.53
CA TYR A 166 -19.25 -25.89 3.77
C TYR A 166 -19.77 -25.98 5.20
N ALA A 167 -19.77 -24.88 5.90
CA ALA A 167 -20.39 -24.74 7.20
C ALA A 167 -21.93 -24.76 7.13
N TYR A 168 -22.56 -24.79 8.29
CA TYR A 168 -23.99 -24.66 8.47
C TYR A 168 -24.33 -23.32 9.15
N GLN A 169 -25.55 -22.85 8.96
CA GLN A 169 -26.02 -21.54 9.46
C GLN A 169 -25.93 -21.37 10.99
N SER A 170 -25.81 -22.46 11.74
CA SER A 170 -25.66 -22.40 13.19
C SER A 170 -24.23 -22.31 13.72
N GLY A 171 -23.27 -22.12 12.81
CA GLY A 171 -21.86 -22.24 13.08
C GLY A 171 -21.34 -23.68 12.98
N SER A 172 -20.10 -23.84 12.54
CA SER A 172 -19.43 -25.12 12.30
C SER A 172 -17.95 -25.07 12.70
N THR A 173 -17.35 -26.25 12.79
CA THR A 173 -15.90 -26.40 12.75
C THR A 173 -15.56 -27.16 11.47
N LEU A 174 -14.74 -26.56 10.61
CA LEU A 174 -14.22 -27.17 9.39
C LEU A 174 -12.70 -27.25 9.48
N ASN A 175 -12.13 -28.37 9.06
CA ASN A 175 -10.70 -28.57 8.94
C ASN A 175 -10.42 -29.07 7.51
N GLY A 176 -9.55 -28.36 6.78
CA GLY A 176 -9.15 -28.70 5.41
C GLY A 176 -8.26 -29.93 5.37
N GLY A 177 -7.21 -29.93 6.17
CA GLY A 177 -6.29 -31.07 6.29
C GLY A 177 -5.06 -30.91 5.44
N LEU A 178 -4.83 -31.81 4.50
CA LEU A 178 -3.73 -31.69 3.54
C LEU A 178 -4.29 -31.29 2.18
N GLY A 179 -3.58 -30.39 1.49
CA GLY A 179 -3.97 -29.99 0.13
C GLY A 179 -4.44 -28.55 0.07
N ASP A 180 -4.66 -28.03 -1.11
CA ASP A 180 -5.16 -26.66 -1.28
C ASP A 180 -6.68 -26.64 -1.19
N ASP A 181 -7.23 -26.20 -0.05
CA ASP A 181 -8.62 -26.35 0.32
C ASP A 181 -9.46 -25.07 0.13
N TYR A 182 -10.77 -25.25 0.01
CA TYR A 182 -11.76 -24.17 0.01
C TYR A 182 -12.74 -24.38 1.14
N LEU A 183 -12.70 -23.54 2.15
CA LEU A 183 -13.61 -23.58 3.30
C LEU A 183 -14.60 -22.42 3.20
N TYR A 184 -15.87 -22.75 3.27
CA TYR A 184 -16.97 -21.77 3.24
C TYR A 184 -17.73 -21.81 4.55
N GLY A 185 -17.67 -20.74 5.32
CA GLY A 185 -18.57 -20.47 6.42
C GLY A 185 -19.99 -20.22 5.93
N ALA A 186 -20.82 -19.75 6.73
CA ALA A 186 -22.19 -19.41 6.33
C ALA A 186 -22.67 -18.22 7.17
N ASP A 187 -23.76 -18.43 7.94
CA ASP A 187 -24.11 -17.54 9.04
C ASP A 187 -23.66 -18.21 10.35
N GLY A 188 -23.43 -17.42 11.40
CA GLY A 188 -23.05 -17.93 12.71
C GLY A 188 -21.55 -18.05 12.91
N ASP A 189 -21.15 -18.14 14.16
CA ASP A 189 -19.73 -18.12 14.52
C ASP A 189 -19.05 -19.44 14.13
N ASP A 190 -18.15 -19.40 13.17
CA ASP A 190 -17.45 -20.55 12.58
C ASP A 190 -15.99 -20.66 13.07
N LEU A 191 -15.47 -21.88 13.12
CA LEU A 191 -14.05 -22.19 13.29
C LEU A 191 -13.56 -22.90 12.04
N LEU A 192 -12.73 -22.23 11.25
CA LEU A 192 -12.28 -22.66 9.93
C LEU A 192 -10.75 -22.78 9.93
N ASN A 193 -10.24 -24.00 9.80
CA ASN A 193 -8.81 -24.30 9.77
C ASN A 193 -8.44 -24.86 8.40
N GLY A 194 -7.49 -24.22 7.69
CA GLY A 194 -6.93 -24.74 6.44
C GLY A 194 -6.03 -25.95 6.68
N ASP A 195 -5.26 -25.92 7.76
CA ASP A 195 -4.21 -26.85 8.16
C ASP A 195 -2.99 -26.76 7.24
N ALA A 196 -2.87 -27.53 6.16
CA ALA A 196 -1.64 -27.54 5.35
C ALA A 196 -1.92 -27.55 3.85
N GLY A 197 -1.48 -26.54 3.17
CA GLY A 197 -1.72 -26.28 1.75
C GLY A 197 -1.82 -24.78 1.49
N ASN A 198 -2.21 -24.39 0.28
CA ASN A 198 -2.53 -22.98 0.03
C ASN A 198 -4.05 -22.84 0.01
N ASP A 199 -4.59 -22.43 1.13
CA ASP A 199 -6.01 -22.54 1.41
C ASP A 199 -6.76 -21.24 1.09
N SER A 200 -8.04 -21.36 0.82
CA SER A 200 -8.95 -20.24 0.63
C SER A 200 -10.13 -20.36 1.58
N ILE A 201 -10.19 -19.47 2.56
CA ILE A 201 -11.17 -19.50 3.63
C ILE A 201 -12.08 -18.28 3.56
N TYR A 202 -13.38 -18.50 3.49
CA TYR A 202 -14.43 -17.50 3.39
C TYR A 202 -15.43 -17.72 4.54
N SER A 203 -15.42 -16.88 5.57
CA SER A 203 -16.22 -17.19 6.76
C SER A 203 -17.71 -16.79 6.64
N GLY A 204 -18.02 -15.60 6.12
CA GLY A 204 -19.40 -15.19 5.90
C GLY A 204 -19.93 -14.22 6.93
N ASN A 205 -21.03 -14.55 7.60
CA ASN A 205 -21.55 -13.71 8.67
C ASN A 205 -21.33 -14.41 10.03
N GLY A 206 -20.85 -13.71 10.99
CA GLY A 206 -20.60 -14.27 12.33
C GLY A 206 -19.39 -13.60 12.96
N ASN A 207 -19.00 -14.04 14.15
CA ASN A 207 -17.69 -13.67 14.69
C ASN A 207 -16.82 -14.93 14.57
N ASP A 208 -16.07 -14.99 13.50
CA ASP A 208 -15.44 -16.20 13.02
C ASP A 208 -13.99 -16.31 13.48
N THR A 209 -13.47 -17.52 13.49
CA THR A 209 -12.04 -17.79 13.72
C THR A 209 -11.49 -18.56 12.53
N LEU A 210 -10.53 -17.96 11.83
CA LEU A 210 -9.88 -18.50 10.64
C LEU A 210 -8.42 -18.75 10.94
N ASP A 211 -7.94 -19.94 10.63
CA ASP A 211 -6.52 -20.31 10.69
C ASP A 211 -6.11 -20.90 9.35
N GLY A 212 -5.17 -20.25 8.65
CA GLY A 212 -4.64 -20.74 7.39
C GLY A 212 -3.79 -21.98 7.60
N GLY A 213 -2.77 -21.87 8.42
CA GLY A 213 -1.90 -22.98 8.81
C GLY A 213 -0.53 -22.95 8.13
N GLU A 214 -0.14 -24.03 7.42
CA GLU A 214 1.09 -24.07 6.61
C GLU A 214 0.74 -23.79 5.14
N GLY A 215 1.32 -22.78 4.53
CA GLY A 215 1.12 -22.48 3.11
C GLY A 215 0.93 -20.99 2.83
N ASN A 216 0.51 -20.65 1.62
CA ASN A 216 0.20 -19.25 1.29
C ASN A 216 -1.33 -19.12 1.17
N ASP A 217 -1.94 -18.62 2.22
CA ASP A 217 -3.36 -18.71 2.43
C ASP A 217 -4.11 -17.41 2.09
N ALA A 218 -5.39 -17.51 1.79
CA ALA A 218 -6.28 -16.40 1.54
C ALA A 218 -7.50 -16.48 2.48
N LEU A 219 -7.56 -15.58 3.46
CA LEU A 219 -8.56 -15.56 4.51
C LEU A 219 -9.44 -14.31 4.39
N TYR A 220 -10.76 -14.50 4.35
CA TYR A 220 -11.77 -13.44 4.24
C TYR A 220 -12.80 -13.58 5.37
N GLY A 221 -12.85 -12.56 6.26
CA GLY A 221 -13.76 -12.53 7.41
C GLY A 221 -15.20 -12.14 7.06
N TYR A 222 -15.40 -11.24 6.11
CA TYR A 222 -16.69 -10.67 5.72
C TYR A 222 -17.35 -9.85 6.84
N ASN A 223 -18.50 -10.32 7.38
CA ASN A 223 -19.26 -9.55 8.36
C ASN A 223 -19.12 -10.15 9.76
N GLY A 224 -18.60 -9.40 10.67
CA GLY A 224 -18.45 -9.85 12.05
C GLY A 224 -17.24 -9.25 12.74
N ASN A 225 -16.91 -9.73 13.93
CA ASN A 225 -15.64 -9.36 14.54
C ASN A 225 -14.78 -10.63 14.53
N ASP A 226 -13.93 -10.71 13.53
CA ASP A 226 -13.28 -11.93 13.14
C ASP A 226 -11.83 -12.02 13.66
N ALA A 227 -11.37 -13.24 13.86
CA ALA A 227 -9.97 -13.51 14.19
C ALA A 227 -9.33 -14.31 13.07
N LEU A 228 -8.42 -13.69 12.33
CA LEU A 228 -7.72 -14.27 11.19
C LEU A 228 -6.26 -14.51 11.56
N ASN A 229 -5.78 -15.73 11.36
CA ASN A 229 -4.38 -16.12 11.51
C ASN A 229 -3.91 -16.77 10.21
N GLY A 230 -2.92 -16.16 9.52
CA GLY A 230 -2.34 -16.74 8.31
C GLY A 230 -1.53 -17.99 8.62
N GLY A 231 -0.55 -17.88 9.51
CA GLY A 231 0.25 -19.02 9.97
C GLY A 231 1.69 -18.99 9.43
N GLU A 232 2.11 -20.05 8.73
CA GLU A 232 3.40 -20.09 8.02
C GLU A 232 3.19 -19.86 6.52
N GLY A 233 3.84 -18.88 5.94
CA GLY A 233 3.75 -18.64 4.49
C GLY A 233 3.56 -17.17 4.16
N ASN A 234 3.17 -16.86 2.94
CA ASN A 234 2.89 -15.48 2.56
C ASN A 234 1.38 -15.34 2.33
N ASP A 235 0.72 -14.80 3.32
CA ASP A 235 -0.71 -14.87 3.45
C ASP A 235 -1.43 -13.58 3.06
N HIS A 236 -2.68 -13.71 2.67
CA HIS A 236 -3.57 -12.60 2.37
C HIS A 236 -4.77 -12.65 3.30
N LEU A 237 -4.84 -11.70 4.24
CA LEU A 237 -5.89 -11.60 5.24
C LEU A 237 -6.73 -10.35 5.00
N ASN A 238 -8.04 -10.52 4.90
CA ASN A 238 -9.00 -9.42 4.80
C ASN A 238 -10.14 -9.61 5.81
N GLY A 239 -10.24 -8.69 6.79
CA GLY A 239 -11.31 -8.70 7.80
C GLY A 239 -12.66 -8.31 7.22
N GLU A 240 -12.70 -7.33 6.31
CA GLU A 240 -13.86 -6.68 5.68
C GLU A 240 -14.68 -5.83 6.67
N ASP A 241 -15.90 -6.23 7.08
CA ASP A 241 -16.78 -5.42 7.95
C ASP A 241 -16.75 -5.93 9.39
N GLY A 242 -16.20 -5.15 10.32
CA GLY A 242 -16.19 -5.56 11.72
C GLY A 242 -15.08 -4.94 12.55
N ASN A 243 -14.83 -5.48 13.74
CA ASN A 243 -13.64 -5.10 14.50
C ASN A 243 -12.74 -6.33 14.58
N ASP A 244 -11.83 -6.44 13.67
CA ASP A 244 -11.14 -7.67 13.36
C ASP A 244 -9.76 -7.76 14.01
N THR A 245 -9.29 -8.97 14.19
CA THR A 245 -7.93 -9.24 14.64
C THR A 245 -7.19 -10.04 13.58
N LEU A 246 -6.14 -9.47 13.02
CA LEU A 246 -5.35 -10.06 11.95
C LEU A 246 -3.94 -10.38 12.43
N ILE A 247 -3.54 -11.61 12.24
CA ILE A 247 -2.20 -12.14 12.55
C ILE A 247 -1.67 -12.77 11.26
N GLY A 248 -0.69 -12.11 10.61
CA GLY A 248 -0.07 -12.69 9.41
C GLY A 248 0.65 -13.97 9.74
N GLY A 249 1.51 -13.93 10.75
CA GLY A 249 2.28 -15.08 11.17
C GLY A 249 3.72 -14.96 10.73
N ALA A 250 4.24 -16.00 10.12
CA ALA A 250 5.62 -16.03 9.62
C ALA A 250 5.62 -16.00 8.09
N GLY A 251 6.24 -14.96 7.52
CA GLY A 251 6.32 -14.82 6.07
C GLY A 251 6.27 -13.38 5.61
N ASN A 252 5.70 -13.13 4.46
CA ASN A 252 5.52 -11.77 3.96
C ASN A 252 4.04 -11.60 3.63
N ASP A 253 3.32 -11.05 4.59
CA ASP A 253 1.88 -11.08 4.60
C ASP A 253 1.25 -9.77 4.15
N TYR A 254 0.05 -9.87 3.59
CA TYR A 254 -0.78 -8.73 3.26
C TYR A 254 -2.02 -8.73 4.13
N LEU A 255 -2.19 -7.67 4.93
CA LEU A 255 -3.22 -7.57 5.96
C LEU A 255 -4.11 -6.35 5.67
N GLU A 256 -5.40 -6.57 5.48
CA GLU A 256 -6.42 -5.56 5.30
C GLU A 256 -7.52 -5.74 6.35
N GLY A 257 -7.68 -4.79 7.27
CA GLY A 257 -8.73 -4.86 8.30
C GLY A 257 -10.11 -4.61 7.72
N GLY A 258 -10.23 -3.58 6.89
CA GLY A 258 -11.50 -3.18 6.28
C GLY A 258 -12.20 -2.09 7.08
N SER A 259 -13.51 -2.26 7.29
CA SER A 259 -14.34 -1.27 7.99
C SER A 259 -14.46 -1.63 9.47
N GLY A 260 -14.06 -0.73 10.36
CA GLY A 260 -14.25 -0.95 11.79
C GLY A 260 -13.06 -0.55 12.63
N SER A 261 -12.87 -1.22 13.76
CA SER A 261 -11.73 -0.94 14.64
C SER A 261 -10.86 -2.19 14.74
N ASP A 262 -9.83 -2.24 13.89
CA ASP A 262 -9.07 -3.44 13.64
C ASP A 262 -7.75 -3.50 14.41
N THR A 263 -7.29 -4.71 14.66
CA THR A 263 -6.05 -4.97 15.36
C THR A 263 -5.14 -5.87 14.53
N TYR A 264 -3.99 -5.34 14.14
CA TYR A 264 -2.92 -6.05 13.46
C TYR A 264 -1.88 -6.51 14.47
N VAL A 265 -1.61 -7.81 14.57
CA VAL A 265 -0.76 -8.39 15.61
C VAL A 265 0.52 -8.96 15.01
N PHE A 266 1.66 -8.55 15.55
CA PHE A 266 2.99 -8.97 15.11
C PHE A 266 3.79 -9.58 16.28
N GLY A 267 4.14 -10.85 16.15
CA GLY A 267 5.02 -11.58 17.06
C GLY A 267 6.45 -11.61 16.56
N LYS A 268 7.34 -12.36 17.23
CA LYS A 268 8.72 -12.52 16.75
C LYS A 268 8.78 -13.28 15.43
N GLY A 269 9.61 -12.78 14.51
CA GLY A 269 9.80 -13.41 13.21
C GLY A 269 8.66 -13.16 12.22
N PHE A 270 7.96 -12.03 12.37
CA PHE A 270 6.79 -11.66 11.56
C PHE A 270 7.10 -11.41 10.07
N GLY A 271 8.37 -11.35 9.65
CA GLY A 271 8.73 -11.25 8.23
C GLY A 271 8.65 -9.86 7.63
N GLN A 272 8.22 -9.76 6.37
CA GLN A 272 8.11 -8.49 5.64
C GLN A 272 6.66 -8.23 5.27
N ASP A 273 5.90 -7.60 6.17
CA ASP A 273 4.47 -7.51 6.07
C ASP A 273 3.99 -6.16 5.56
N THR A 274 2.81 -6.18 4.95
CA THR A 274 2.12 -5.00 4.46
C THR A 274 0.77 -4.87 5.14
N VAL A 275 0.54 -3.74 5.79
CA VAL A 275 -0.77 -3.34 6.32
C VAL A 275 -1.40 -2.32 5.38
N TYR A 276 -2.58 -2.64 4.87
CA TYR A 276 -3.44 -1.77 4.10
C TYR A 276 -4.69 -1.44 4.90
N ASN A 277 -4.70 -0.28 5.56
CA ASN A 277 -5.71 0.12 6.54
C ASN A 277 -6.66 1.19 5.99
N TYR A 278 -7.40 0.87 4.91
CA TYR A 278 -8.27 1.82 4.25
C TYR A 278 -9.69 1.80 4.80
N ASP A 279 -10.03 2.81 5.61
CA ASP A 279 -11.39 3.00 6.12
C ASP A 279 -11.71 4.50 6.30
N TYR A 280 -12.89 4.93 5.83
CA TYR A 280 -13.42 6.29 6.03
C TYR A 280 -14.38 6.42 7.22
N ALA A 281 -14.68 5.34 7.94
CA ALA A 281 -15.60 5.39 9.05
C ALA A 281 -15.13 6.35 10.15
N THR A 282 -16.07 7.13 10.68
CA THR A 282 -15.77 8.03 11.79
C THR A 282 -15.90 7.32 13.12
N GLY A 283 -14.88 7.47 13.98
CA GLY A 283 -14.89 6.88 15.32
C GLY A 283 -14.25 5.49 15.41
N ARG A 284 -13.71 4.95 14.32
CA ARG A 284 -12.87 3.76 14.33
C ARG A 284 -11.57 4.00 15.10
N LYS A 285 -10.99 2.95 15.60
CA LYS A 285 -9.69 2.98 16.26
C LYS A 285 -8.88 1.74 15.89
N ASP A 286 -7.95 1.90 14.94
CA ASP A 286 -7.11 0.82 14.46
C ASP A 286 -5.79 0.76 15.20
N ILE A 287 -5.34 -0.45 15.48
CA ILE A 287 -4.20 -0.70 16.35
C ILE A 287 -3.22 -1.68 15.69
N ILE A 288 -1.95 -1.34 15.71
CA ILE A 288 -0.89 -2.33 15.58
C ILE A 288 -0.44 -2.75 16.97
N ARG A 289 -0.35 -4.07 17.20
CA ARG A 289 0.10 -4.64 18.48
C ARG A 289 1.31 -5.53 18.27
N PHE A 290 2.41 -5.18 18.92
CA PHE A 290 3.60 -6.00 19.00
C PHE A 290 3.57 -6.87 20.27
N THR A 291 3.79 -8.18 20.10
CA THR A 291 3.73 -9.22 21.14
C THR A 291 5.11 -9.87 21.35
N ASP A 292 5.16 -11.00 22.06
CA ASP A 292 6.38 -11.80 22.33
C ASP A 292 7.55 -11.02 22.92
N GLY A 293 7.22 -9.95 23.67
CA GLY A 293 8.22 -9.10 24.33
C GLY A 293 8.93 -8.13 23.39
N ILE A 294 8.41 -7.89 22.18
CA ILE A 294 8.89 -6.81 21.31
C ILE A 294 8.57 -5.46 21.97
N THR A 295 9.58 -4.60 22.09
CA THR A 295 9.44 -3.27 22.67
C THR A 295 9.83 -2.19 21.66
N ALA A 296 9.38 -0.95 21.87
CA ALA A 296 9.59 0.12 20.91
C ALA A 296 11.07 0.46 20.66
N ASP A 297 11.96 0.21 21.63
CA ASP A 297 13.41 0.40 21.49
C ASP A 297 14.10 -0.70 20.65
N MET A 298 13.42 -1.82 20.41
CA MET A 298 13.86 -2.87 19.48
C MET A 298 13.54 -2.55 18.03
N LEU A 299 12.71 -1.53 17.78
CA LEU A 299 12.22 -1.16 16.46
C LEU A 299 12.79 0.20 16.01
N THR A 300 12.87 0.37 14.70
CA THR A 300 13.06 1.67 14.04
C THR A 300 11.78 2.06 13.32
N PHE A 301 11.49 3.35 13.34
CA PHE A 301 10.33 3.93 12.68
C PHE A 301 10.83 4.91 11.64
N THR A 302 10.58 4.64 10.37
CA THR A 302 10.99 5.52 9.27
C THR A 302 9.81 5.82 8.36
N ARG A 303 9.88 6.94 7.66
CA ARG A 303 8.92 7.34 6.65
C ARG A 303 9.53 7.20 5.25
N GLU A 304 8.84 6.54 4.34
CA GLU A 304 9.20 6.49 2.93
C GLU A 304 8.02 7.01 2.10
N GLY A 305 8.14 8.24 1.61
CA GLY A 305 7.02 8.94 1.01
C GLY A 305 5.83 9.04 1.96
N ASN A 306 4.72 8.40 1.64
CA ASN A 306 3.54 8.34 2.50
C ASN A 306 3.43 7.07 3.35
N HIS A 307 4.39 6.16 3.29
CA HIS A 307 4.36 4.90 4.03
C HIS A 307 5.10 5.03 5.37
N LEU A 308 4.59 4.34 6.39
CA LEU A 308 5.31 4.13 7.65
C LEU A 308 5.98 2.75 7.60
N LEU A 309 7.27 2.72 7.80
CA LEU A 309 8.05 1.49 7.94
C LEU A 309 8.42 1.29 9.41
N ILE A 310 8.08 0.13 9.94
CA ILE A 310 8.42 -0.29 11.31
C ILE A 310 9.31 -1.51 11.19
N LYS A 311 10.61 -1.35 11.40
CA LYS A 311 11.60 -2.40 11.18
C LYS A 311 12.24 -2.86 12.49
N ALA A 312 12.37 -4.17 12.67
CA ALA A 312 13.14 -4.74 13.77
C ALA A 312 14.64 -4.48 13.58
N LYS A 313 15.33 -4.03 14.64
CA LYS A 313 16.77 -3.70 14.60
C LYS A 313 17.68 -4.91 14.39
N ASP A 314 17.17 -6.11 14.64
CA ASP A 314 17.86 -7.39 14.40
C ASP A 314 17.57 -7.99 13.01
N ASP A 315 16.92 -7.22 12.15
CA ASP A 315 16.46 -7.61 10.80
C ASP A 315 15.46 -8.80 10.77
N SER A 316 14.82 -9.13 11.90
CA SER A 316 13.86 -10.24 12.00
C SER A 316 12.50 -9.96 11.36
N GLY A 317 12.23 -8.70 10.97
CA GLY A 317 10.98 -8.34 10.28
C GLY A 317 10.82 -6.85 10.03
N GLN A 318 9.85 -6.52 9.17
CA GLN A 318 9.42 -5.17 8.84
C GLN A 318 7.91 -5.13 8.58
N VAL A 319 7.23 -4.17 9.16
CA VAL A 319 5.84 -3.84 8.82
C VAL A 319 5.83 -2.55 7.99
N THR A 320 5.22 -2.61 6.81
CA THR A 320 4.96 -1.45 5.96
C THR A 320 3.49 -1.06 6.05
N VAL A 321 3.17 0.04 6.71
CA VAL A 321 1.82 0.59 6.75
C VAL A 321 1.65 1.51 5.55
N GLN A 322 0.86 1.08 4.57
CA GLN A 322 0.66 1.82 3.32
C GLN A 322 -0.11 3.12 3.54
N SER A 323 0.38 4.18 2.91
CA SER A 323 -0.25 5.51 2.91
C SER A 323 -0.57 6.10 4.29
N TYR A 324 0.11 5.64 5.35
CA TYR A 324 -0.08 6.09 6.74
C TYR A 324 0.00 7.61 6.88
N PHE A 325 0.93 8.28 6.18
CA PHE A 325 1.13 9.72 6.23
C PHE A 325 0.30 10.50 5.20
N GLN A 326 -0.64 9.86 4.50
CA GLN A 326 -1.57 10.59 3.63
C GLN A 326 -2.34 11.64 4.45
N ASN A 327 -2.38 12.89 3.95
CA ASN A 327 -2.91 14.03 4.68
C ASN A 327 -2.30 14.16 6.10
N ASP A 328 -0.97 14.03 6.19
CA ASP A 328 -0.21 14.08 7.45
C ASP A 328 -0.66 13.08 8.53
N GLY A 329 -1.05 11.89 8.11
CA GLY A 329 -1.50 10.84 9.04
C GLY A 329 -2.90 11.07 9.61
N SER A 330 -3.71 11.92 8.97
CA SER A 330 -5.13 12.11 9.29
C SER A 330 -6.07 11.46 8.27
N GLY A 331 -5.51 10.78 7.26
CA GLY A 331 -6.24 10.14 6.17
C GLY A 331 -6.91 8.82 6.55
N ALA A 332 -7.54 8.20 5.54
CA ALA A 332 -8.27 6.94 5.68
C ALA A 332 -7.37 5.73 6.01
N TYR A 333 -6.06 5.84 5.79
CA TYR A 333 -5.09 4.76 6.02
C TYR A 333 -4.42 4.81 7.40
N ARG A 334 -4.92 5.65 8.31
CA ARG A 334 -4.32 5.88 9.61
C ARG A 334 -4.46 4.67 10.53
N ILE A 335 -3.36 4.25 11.15
CA ILE A 335 -3.35 3.47 12.39
C ILE A 335 -3.34 4.47 13.55
N ASP A 336 -4.24 4.32 14.51
CA ASP A 336 -4.42 5.27 15.61
C ASP A 336 -3.39 5.11 16.72
N GLU A 337 -3.05 3.86 17.03
CA GLU A 337 -2.10 3.54 18.10
C GLU A 337 -1.23 2.31 17.78
N ILE A 338 -0.01 2.30 18.28
CA ILE A 338 0.88 1.14 18.27
C ILE A 338 1.13 0.72 19.72
N HIS A 339 0.75 -0.50 20.06
CA HIS A 339 0.79 -1.07 21.40
C HIS A 339 1.92 -2.08 21.57
N PHE A 340 2.50 -2.13 22.75
CA PHE A 340 3.55 -3.06 23.14
C PHE A 340 3.21 -3.81 24.42
N ASP A 341 3.72 -5.03 24.59
CA ASP A 341 3.48 -5.87 25.78
C ASP A 341 3.92 -5.23 27.11
N ASN A 342 4.89 -4.33 27.08
CA ASN A 342 5.32 -3.58 28.26
C ASN A 342 4.37 -2.44 28.67
N GLY A 343 3.23 -2.31 27.99
CA GLY A 343 2.22 -1.29 28.22
C GLY A 343 2.52 0.08 27.58
N LYS A 344 3.61 0.21 26.82
CA LYS A 344 3.89 1.43 26.05
C LYS A 344 2.92 1.52 24.89
N VAL A 345 2.43 2.73 24.63
CA VAL A 345 1.57 3.06 23.48
C VAL A 345 2.17 4.25 22.76
N LEU A 346 2.24 4.17 21.45
CA LEU A 346 2.59 5.29 20.57
C LEU A 346 1.33 5.72 19.81
N ASP A 347 0.93 6.96 20.00
CA ASP A 347 -0.12 7.60 19.22
C ASP A 347 0.45 8.20 17.91
N VAL A 348 -0.41 8.65 17.02
CA VAL A 348 -0.03 9.27 15.74
C VAL A 348 0.97 10.41 15.93
N ALA A 349 0.76 11.27 16.95
CA ALA A 349 1.64 12.42 17.20
C ALA A 349 3.04 11.97 17.62
N THR A 350 3.13 10.89 18.38
CA THR A 350 4.42 10.30 18.80
C THR A 350 5.12 9.64 17.62
N VAL A 351 4.41 8.89 16.78
CA VAL A 351 4.96 8.28 15.55
C VAL A 351 5.48 9.37 14.61
N LYS A 352 4.71 10.44 14.40
CA LYS A 352 5.13 11.60 13.59
C LYS A 352 6.46 12.20 14.08
N LYS A 353 6.67 12.29 15.37
CA LYS A 353 7.94 12.79 15.93
C LYS A 353 9.09 11.79 15.76
N LEU A 354 8.82 10.49 15.92
CA LEU A 354 9.83 9.45 15.78
C LEU A 354 10.43 9.40 14.38
N VAL A 355 9.60 9.51 13.35
CA VAL A 355 10.05 9.45 11.94
C VAL A 355 10.75 10.73 11.45
N GLN A 356 10.78 11.78 12.26
CA GLN A 356 11.52 13.01 12.00
C GLN A 356 12.82 13.11 12.83
N GLN A 357 13.17 12.07 13.60
CA GLN A 357 14.42 12.02 14.34
C GLN A 357 15.53 11.48 13.44
N SER A 358 16.59 12.27 13.30
CA SER A 358 17.81 11.84 12.61
C SER A 358 18.63 10.85 13.43
N THR A 359 19.54 10.18 12.75
CA THR A 359 20.56 9.27 13.30
C THR A 359 21.96 9.89 13.10
N ASP A 360 23.02 9.13 13.36
CA ASP A 360 24.40 9.53 13.03
C ASP A 360 24.80 9.17 11.58
N GLY A 361 23.89 8.66 10.78
CA GLY A 361 24.11 8.22 9.39
C GLY A 361 23.14 8.88 8.42
N SER A 362 23.30 8.59 7.13
CA SER A 362 22.45 9.20 6.09
C SER A 362 20.97 8.89 6.28
N ASP A 363 20.17 9.92 6.47
CA ASP A 363 18.75 9.86 6.75
C ASP A 363 17.88 10.39 5.58
N ARG A 364 16.60 10.03 5.59
CA ARG A 364 15.56 10.63 4.75
C ARG A 364 14.44 11.14 5.62
N LEU A 365 14.35 12.45 5.77
CA LEU A 365 13.38 13.11 6.63
C LEU A 365 12.35 13.88 5.82
N TYR A 366 11.10 13.86 6.27
CA TYR A 366 9.97 14.46 5.58
C TYR A 366 9.22 15.42 6.50
N ALA A 367 9.00 16.62 6.04
CA ALA A 367 8.14 17.61 6.70
C ALA A 367 6.64 17.25 6.58
N TYR A 368 5.83 17.99 7.28
CA TYR A 368 4.37 17.93 7.21
C TYR A 368 3.82 19.21 6.57
N GLN A 369 2.62 19.15 6.00
CA GLN A 369 1.98 20.25 5.27
C GLN A 369 1.78 21.54 6.07
N SER A 370 1.83 21.47 7.39
CA SER A 370 1.70 22.62 8.28
C SER A 370 3.01 23.34 8.59
N GLY A 371 4.10 22.96 7.95
CA GLY A 371 5.45 23.37 8.27
C GLY A 371 6.09 22.53 9.40
N SER A 372 7.41 22.31 9.31
CA SER A 372 8.19 21.47 10.22
C SER A 372 9.55 22.09 10.52
N THR A 373 10.21 21.53 11.52
CA THR A 373 11.65 21.68 11.70
C THR A 373 12.29 20.31 11.55
N LEU A 374 13.19 20.16 10.58
CA LEU A 374 13.96 18.96 10.35
C LEU A 374 15.45 19.26 10.54
N ASN A 375 16.17 18.34 11.20
CA ASN A 375 17.62 18.39 11.35
C ASN A 375 18.17 17.05 10.87
N GLY A 376 19.10 17.07 9.91
CA GLY A 376 19.76 15.88 9.36
C GLY A 376 20.71 15.24 10.38
N GLY A 377 21.60 16.03 10.94
CA GLY A 377 22.55 15.58 11.95
C GLY A 377 23.91 15.26 11.37
N LEU A 378 24.37 14.03 11.51
CA LEU A 378 25.61 13.58 10.89
C LEU A 378 25.29 12.67 9.70
N GLY A 379 26.03 12.80 8.63
CA GLY A 379 25.88 11.95 7.45
C GLY A 379 25.36 12.71 6.26
N ASP A 380 25.29 12.07 5.10
CA ASP A 380 24.77 12.71 3.88
C ASP A 380 23.25 12.51 3.83
N ASP A 381 22.48 13.55 4.15
CA ASP A 381 21.05 13.49 4.43
C ASP A 381 20.17 13.97 3.26
N TYR A 382 18.93 13.51 3.23
CA TYR A 382 17.89 13.99 2.33
C TYR A 382 16.73 14.56 3.15
N LEU A 383 16.53 15.88 3.09
CA LEU A 383 15.43 16.56 3.76
C LEU A 383 14.39 17.01 2.74
N TYR A 384 13.15 16.61 2.95
CA TYR A 384 12.02 16.98 2.10
C TYR A 384 11.05 17.83 2.91
N GLY A 385 10.88 19.08 2.51
CA GLY A 385 9.78 19.93 2.93
C GLY A 385 8.45 19.43 2.35
N ALA A 386 7.43 20.18 2.47
CA ALA A 386 6.14 19.82 1.89
C ALA A 386 5.44 21.12 1.45
N ASP A 387 4.26 21.39 2.00
CA ASP A 387 3.65 22.71 1.97
C ASP A 387 3.92 23.38 3.33
N GLY A 388 3.87 24.70 3.37
CA GLY A 388 4.04 25.48 4.59
C GLY A 388 5.50 25.85 4.88
N ASP A 389 5.67 26.82 5.78
CA ASP A 389 6.98 27.39 6.06
C ASP A 389 7.83 26.41 6.89
N ASP A 390 8.88 25.87 6.30
CA ASP A 390 9.75 24.85 6.88
C ASP A 390 11.11 25.42 7.34
N LEU A 391 11.70 24.81 8.36
CA LEU A 391 13.08 25.01 8.79
C LEU A 391 13.85 23.72 8.61
N LEU A 392 14.75 23.67 7.63
CA LEU A 392 15.46 22.47 7.21
C LEU A 392 16.96 22.68 7.38
N ASN A 393 17.57 21.92 8.30
CA ASN A 393 19.00 21.98 8.60
C ASN A 393 19.66 20.65 8.23
N GLY A 394 20.68 20.66 7.33
CA GLY A 394 21.50 19.49 7.01
C GLY A 394 22.40 19.12 8.15
N ASP A 395 22.95 20.10 8.85
CA ASP A 395 23.96 20.01 9.91
C ASP A 395 25.33 19.58 9.33
N ALA A 396 25.70 18.30 9.29
CA ALA A 396 27.06 17.91 8.86
C ALA A 396 27.07 16.70 7.93
N GLY A 397 27.54 16.89 6.73
CA GLY A 397 27.54 15.89 5.64
C GLY A 397 27.40 16.59 4.30
N ASN A 398 27.19 15.83 3.23
CA ASN A 398 26.85 16.44 1.93
C ASN A 398 25.35 16.24 1.71
N ASP A 399 24.59 17.23 2.07
CA ASP A 399 23.15 17.12 2.23
C ASP A 399 22.37 17.55 0.98
N SER A 400 21.18 17.02 0.84
CA SER A 400 20.24 17.38 -0.23
C SER A 400 18.92 17.82 0.39
N ILE A 401 18.62 19.12 0.28
CA ILE A 401 17.47 19.74 0.92
C ILE A 401 16.51 20.26 -0.16
N TYR A 402 15.26 19.83 -0.10
CA TYR A 402 14.18 20.18 -1.03
C TYR A 402 13.01 20.73 -0.20
N SER A 403 12.76 22.04 -0.23
CA SER A 403 11.78 22.63 0.69
C SER A 403 10.32 22.51 0.22
N GLY A 404 10.02 22.73 -1.04
CA GLY A 404 8.68 22.56 -1.58
C GLY A 404 7.90 23.86 -1.73
N ASN A 405 6.72 23.97 -1.13
CA ASN A 405 5.95 25.22 -1.15
C ASN A 405 5.98 25.86 0.23
N GLY A 406 6.23 27.14 0.29
CA GLY A 406 6.27 27.86 1.58
C GLY A 406 7.28 28.97 1.52
N ASN A 407 7.48 29.72 2.62
CA ASN A 407 8.63 30.59 2.74
C ASN A 407 9.60 29.91 3.72
N ASP A 408 10.53 29.19 3.14
CA ASP A 408 11.33 28.21 3.83
C ASP A 408 12.70 28.75 4.26
N THR A 409 13.28 28.11 5.25
CA THR A 409 14.66 28.40 5.67
C THR A 409 15.47 27.10 5.61
N LEU A 410 16.47 27.09 4.73
CA LEU A 410 17.36 25.96 4.47
C LEU A 410 18.78 26.33 4.94
N ASP A 411 19.39 25.45 5.72
CA ASP A 411 20.78 25.54 6.14
C ASP A 411 21.49 24.22 5.80
N GLY A 412 22.48 24.26 4.90
CA GLY A 412 23.27 23.07 4.53
C GLY A 412 24.13 22.62 5.71
N GLY A 413 24.98 23.52 6.21
CA GLY A 413 25.83 23.27 7.37
C GLY A 413 27.29 23.04 7.01
N GLU A 414 27.89 21.91 7.45
CA GLU A 414 29.24 21.49 7.05
C GLU A 414 29.16 20.47 5.91
N GLY A 415 29.77 20.73 4.79
CA GLY A 415 29.81 19.79 3.65
C GLY A 415 29.59 20.43 2.30
N ASN A 416 29.35 19.63 1.27
CA ASN A 416 29.02 20.17 -0.04
C ASN A 416 27.55 19.89 -0.33
N ASP A 417 26.72 20.89 -0.12
CA ASP A 417 25.29 20.74 0.00
C ASP A 417 24.53 21.15 -1.27
N ALA A 418 23.34 20.59 -1.44
CA ALA A 418 22.43 20.91 -2.54
C ALA A 418 21.06 21.35 -1.98
N LEU A 419 20.77 22.67 -2.10
CA LEU A 419 19.60 23.31 -1.55
C LEU A 419 18.66 23.80 -2.66
N TYR A 420 17.39 23.39 -2.60
CA TYR A 420 16.35 23.78 -3.57
C TYR A 420 15.15 24.37 -2.84
N GLY A 421 14.85 25.67 -3.10
CA GLY A 421 13.75 26.42 -2.45
C GLY A 421 12.37 26.11 -3.04
N TYR A 422 12.28 25.89 -4.36
CA TYR A 422 11.03 25.69 -5.11
C TYR A 422 10.11 26.92 -5.09
N ASN A 423 8.93 26.84 -4.46
CA ASN A 423 7.94 27.92 -4.50
C ASN A 423 7.88 28.66 -3.16
N GLY A 424 8.16 29.92 -3.18
CA GLY A 424 8.09 30.73 -1.96
C GLY A 424 9.11 31.84 -1.93
N ASN A 425 9.25 32.55 -0.81
CA ASN A 425 10.34 33.49 -0.64
C ASN A 425 11.28 32.89 0.39
N ASP A 426 12.29 32.20 -0.10
CA ASP A 426 13.10 31.30 0.67
C ASP A 426 14.43 31.91 1.12
N VAL A 427 14.97 31.35 2.20
CA VAL A 427 16.31 31.69 2.67
C VAL A 427 17.17 30.43 2.62
N LEU A 428 18.15 30.42 1.73
CA LEU A 428 19.08 29.33 1.53
C LEU A 428 20.47 29.73 2.02
N ASN A 429 21.04 28.95 2.94
CA ASN A 429 22.39 29.10 3.44
C ASN A 429 23.17 27.80 3.19
N GLY A 430 24.21 27.84 2.33
CA GLY A 430 25.06 26.66 2.08
C GLY A 430 25.87 26.27 3.31
N GLY A 431 26.64 27.21 3.85
CA GLY A 431 27.42 26.99 5.06
C GLY A 431 28.92 26.87 4.82
N GLU A 432 29.56 25.78 5.26
CA GLU A 432 30.96 25.45 4.95
C GLU A 432 31.01 24.39 3.84
N GLY A 433 31.69 24.67 2.73
CA GLY A 433 31.85 23.70 1.64
C GLY A 433 31.68 24.30 0.26
N ASN A 434 31.44 23.44 -0.74
CA ASN A 434 31.16 23.96 -2.09
C ASN A 434 29.72 23.59 -2.44
N ASP A 435 28.85 24.56 -2.30
CA ASP A 435 27.42 24.32 -2.23
C ASP A 435 26.70 24.67 -3.55
N HIS A 436 25.57 24.06 -3.76
CA HIS A 436 24.68 24.33 -4.88
C HIS A 436 23.33 24.83 -4.35
N LEU A 437 23.02 26.10 -4.54
CA LEU A 437 21.79 26.74 -4.08
C LEU A 437 20.95 27.18 -5.27
N ASN A 438 19.69 26.77 -5.28
CA ASN A 438 18.68 27.16 -6.27
C ASN A 438 17.39 27.62 -5.55
N GLY A 439 17.04 28.91 -5.68
CA GLY A 439 15.83 29.50 -5.12
C GLY A 439 14.56 29.05 -5.85
N GLU A 440 14.61 28.96 -7.19
CA GLU A 440 13.53 28.63 -8.13
C GLU A 440 12.48 29.76 -8.25
N ASP A 441 11.24 29.61 -7.74
CA ASP A 441 10.15 30.59 -7.88
C ASP A 441 9.94 31.38 -6.58
N GLY A 442 10.24 32.69 -6.60
CA GLY A 442 10.02 33.53 -5.42
C GLY A 442 10.98 34.70 -5.32
N ASN A 443 11.00 35.40 -4.19
CA ASN A 443 12.00 36.42 -3.94
C ASN A 443 12.95 35.88 -2.87
N ASP A 444 14.00 35.25 -3.30
CA ASP A 444 14.82 34.39 -2.47
C ASP A 444 16.07 35.10 -1.92
N THR A 445 16.56 34.58 -0.81
CA THR A 445 17.84 35.02 -0.25
C THR A 445 18.82 33.86 -0.25
N LEU A 446 19.90 33.98 -1.02
CA LEU A 446 20.92 32.95 -1.18
C LEU A 446 22.22 33.40 -0.52
N ILE A 447 22.76 32.55 0.35
CA ILE A 447 24.01 32.73 1.08
C ILE A 447 24.85 31.48 0.81
N GLY A 448 25.88 31.57 -0.06
CA GLY A 448 26.74 30.41 -0.30
C GLY A 448 27.46 29.98 0.98
N GLY A 449 28.09 30.93 1.64
CA GLY A 449 28.85 30.65 2.85
C GLY A 449 30.33 30.68 2.58
N ALA A 450 31.05 29.70 3.07
CA ALA A 450 32.50 29.57 2.88
C ALA A 450 32.81 28.44 1.89
N GLY A 451 33.40 28.77 0.75
CA GLY A 451 33.76 27.74 -0.23
C GLY A 451 33.78 28.25 -1.66
N ASN A 452 33.38 27.38 -2.60
CA ASN A 452 33.22 27.81 -3.98
C ASN A 452 31.86 27.39 -4.45
N ASP A 453 30.90 28.27 -4.30
CA ASP A 453 29.48 27.96 -4.37
C ASP A 453 28.88 28.30 -5.74
N TYR A 454 27.82 27.56 -6.07
CA TYR A 454 26.98 27.85 -7.22
C TYR A 454 25.61 28.33 -6.75
N LEU A 455 25.22 29.55 -7.14
CA LEU A 455 23.98 30.18 -6.71
C LEU A 455 23.12 30.54 -7.91
N GLU A 456 21.86 30.10 -7.89
CA GLU A 456 20.83 30.42 -8.88
C GLU A 456 19.57 30.88 -8.14
N GLY A 457 19.17 32.17 -8.32
CA GLY A 457 17.96 32.71 -7.68
C GLY A 457 16.69 32.16 -8.32
N GLY A 458 16.63 32.19 -9.65
CA GLY A 458 15.47 31.71 -10.41
C GLY A 458 14.55 32.82 -10.84
N SER A 459 13.24 32.64 -10.61
CA SER A 459 12.21 33.64 -10.96
C SER A 459 11.89 34.50 -9.74
N GLY A 460 11.94 35.81 -9.90
CA GLY A 460 11.59 36.72 -8.81
C GLY A 460 12.64 37.79 -8.59
N SER A 461 12.60 38.44 -7.44
CA SER A 461 13.58 39.44 -7.07
C SER A 461 14.50 38.93 -5.98
N ASP A 462 15.63 38.39 -6.39
CA ASP A 462 16.48 37.58 -5.53
C ASP A 462 17.62 38.38 -4.91
N THR A 463 18.08 37.93 -3.77
CA THR A 463 19.18 38.54 -3.04
C THR A 463 20.29 37.55 -2.78
N TYR A 464 21.44 37.78 -3.40
CA TYR A 464 22.68 37.04 -3.17
C TYR A 464 23.51 37.76 -2.11
N VAL A 465 23.88 37.08 -1.03
CA VAL A 465 24.57 37.68 0.12
C VAL A 465 25.98 37.12 0.26
N PHE A 466 27.00 38.02 0.29
CA PHE A 466 28.41 37.67 0.43
C PHE A 466 29.00 38.36 1.66
N GLY A 467 29.54 37.56 2.59
CA GLY A 467 30.25 38.00 3.78
C GLY A 467 31.79 37.88 3.62
N GLU A 468 32.57 38.20 4.66
CA GLU A 468 34.02 37.94 4.63
C GLU A 468 34.30 36.43 4.57
N GLY A 469 35.21 36.00 3.67
CA GLY A 469 35.61 34.60 3.51
C GLY A 469 34.65 33.77 2.64
N PHE A 470 33.86 34.41 1.78
CA PHE A 470 32.90 33.71 0.92
C PHE A 470 33.53 32.84 -0.20
N GLY A 471 34.83 33.00 -0.50
CA GLY A 471 35.56 32.15 -1.43
C GLY A 471 35.39 32.50 -2.90
N GLN A 472 35.25 31.52 -3.81
CA GLN A 472 35.18 31.73 -5.25
C GLN A 472 33.88 31.24 -5.83
N ASP A 473 32.86 32.07 -5.78
CA ASP A 473 31.50 31.67 -6.10
C ASP A 473 31.12 31.96 -7.55
N THR A 474 30.09 31.25 -8.02
CA THR A 474 29.48 31.49 -9.31
C THR A 474 27.98 31.74 -9.13
N VAL A 475 27.52 32.89 -9.62
CA VAL A 475 26.11 33.22 -9.73
C VAL A 475 25.65 33.04 -11.16
N TYR A 476 24.60 32.24 -11.32
CA TYR A 476 23.86 32.13 -12.58
C TYR A 476 22.53 32.84 -12.43
N ASN A 477 22.43 34.06 -13.03
CA ASN A 477 21.29 34.95 -12.88
C ASN A 477 20.55 35.07 -14.23
N TYR A 478 19.81 34.03 -14.61
CA TYR A 478 19.01 34.07 -15.84
C TYR A 478 17.52 34.11 -15.50
N HIS A 479 16.89 35.22 -15.86
CA HIS A 479 15.46 35.44 -15.68
C HIS A 479 14.80 36.00 -16.95
N VAL A 480 13.52 35.67 -17.18
CA VAL A 480 12.71 36.16 -18.32
C VAL A 480 11.72 37.25 -17.92
N ASP A 481 11.54 37.48 -16.65
CA ASP A 481 10.67 38.48 -16.04
C ASP A 481 11.42 39.80 -15.80
N LYS A 482 10.68 40.84 -15.41
CA LYS A 482 11.24 42.18 -15.16
C LYS A 482 11.50 42.43 -13.68
N ASN A 483 11.93 41.40 -12.99
CA ASN A 483 12.25 41.47 -11.57
C ASN A 483 13.63 42.10 -11.34
N SER A 484 13.97 42.43 -10.12
CA SER A 484 15.18 43.19 -9.79
C SER A 484 16.01 42.43 -8.75
N ASP A 485 17.12 41.88 -9.20
CA ASP A 485 18.02 41.09 -8.37
C ASP A 485 19.10 41.95 -7.72
N THR A 486 19.48 41.53 -6.53
CA THR A 486 20.43 42.29 -5.70
C THR A 486 21.58 41.40 -5.23
N MET A 487 22.82 41.92 -5.34
CA MET A 487 23.97 41.37 -4.62
C MET A 487 24.31 42.25 -3.43
N HIS A 488 24.39 41.65 -2.26
CA HIS A 488 24.69 42.36 -1.02
C HIS A 488 26.03 41.90 -0.44
N PHE A 489 27.03 42.78 -0.46
CA PHE A 489 28.37 42.57 0.10
C PHE A 489 28.42 43.11 1.53
N LYS A 490 28.17 42.27 2.52
CA LYS A 490 28.19 42.61 3.95
C LYS A 490 29.62 42.62 4.51
N GLY A 491 29.99 43.71 5.16
CA GLY A 491 31.36 43.92 5.67
C GLY A 491 32.31 44.57 4.66
N PHE A 492 31.83 44.82 3.43
CA PHE A 492 32.66 45.43 2.36
C PHE A 492 32.17 46.82 2.01
N LYS A 493 33.13 47.74 1.74
CA LYS A 493 32.85 49.03 1.11
C LYS A 493 32.99 48.92 -0.39
N ALA A 494 32.24 49.74 -1.13
CA ALA A 494 32.27 49.74 -2.59
C ALA A 494 33.67 50.00 -3.17
N ALA A 495 34.53 50.74 -2.46
CA ALA A 495 35.91 51.01 -2.86
C ALA A 495 36.85 49.81 -2.70
N ASP A 496 36.49 48.81 -1.91
CA ASP A 496 37.31 47.63 -1.61
C ASP A 496 37.02 46.48 -2.59
N VAL A 497 35.95 46.55 -3.40
CA VAL A 497 35.54 45.51 -4.34
C VAL A 497 35.88 45.92 -5.78
N HIS A 498 36.62 45.08 -6.50
CA HIS A 498 37.04 45.31 -7.88
C HIS A 498 36.13 44.61 -8.89
N PHE A 499 35.67 45.36 -9.89
CA PHE A 499 34.82 44.86 -10.98
C PHE A 499 35.66 44.52 -12.19
N ILE A 500 35.71 43.25 -12.59
CA ILE A 500 36.58 42.73 -13.64
C ILE A 500 35.72 42.05 -14.71
N ARG A 501 35.89 42.44 -15.98
CA ARG A 501 35.25 41.72 -17.09
C ARG A 501 36.11 40.54 -17.52
N SER A 502 35.51 39.33 -17.51
CA SER A 502 36.14 38.09 -17.98
C SER A 502 35.31 37.46 -19.09
N GLY A 503 35.57 37.86 -20.34
CA GLY A 503 34.78 37.40 -21.50
C GLY A 503 33.34 37.90 -21.46
N SER A 504 32.39 36.98 -21.32
CA SER A 504 30.97 37.29 -21.15
C SER A 504 30.56 37.54 -19.70
N ASP A 505 31.43 37.27 -18.75
CA ASP A 505 31.12 37.26 -17.30
C ASP A 505 31.61 38.54 -16.63
N LEU A 506 30.96 38.93 -15.55
CA LEU A 506 31.42 39.93 -14.61
C LEU A 506 31.95 39.22 -13.36
N VAL A 507 33.16 39.58 -12.93
CA VAL A 507 33.77 39.11 -11.69
C VAL A 507 33.90 40.28 -10.72
N LEU A 508 33.39 40.13 -9.51
CA LEU A 508 33.58 41.05 -8.40
C LEU A 508 34.60 40.41 -7.44
N SER A 509 35.73 41.09 -7.19
CA SER A 509 36.79 40.56 -6.33
C SER A 509 37.00 41.48 -5.15
N ALA A 510 36.77 40.95 -3.95
CA ALA A 510 37.00 41.60 -2.67
C ALA A 510 38.43 41.31 -2.13
N SER A 511 38.97 40.12 -2.44
CA SER A 511 40.34 39.71 -2.10
C SER A 511 40.88 38.73 -3.16
N GLU A 512 42.10 38.20 -2.97
CA GLU A 512 42.63 37.10 -3.82
C GLU A 512 41.84 35.80 -3.63
N GLN A 513 41.17 35.63 -2.53
CA GLN A 513 40.42 34.42 -2.13
C GLN A 513 38.91 34.61 -2.33
N ASP A 514 38.42 35.83 -2.08
CA ASP A 514 36.98 36.16 -2.14
C ASP A 514 36.63 36.82 -3.47
N ASN A 515 36.00 36.09 -4.37
CA ASN A 515 35.51 36.62 -5.64
C ASN A 515 34.26 35.89 -6.10
N VAL A 516 33.32 36.63 -6.65
CA VAL A 516 32.10 36.07 -7.24
C VAL A 516 32.05 36.37 -8.74
N ARG A 517 31.72 35.35 -9.51
CA ARG A 517 31.55 35.40 -10.98
C ARG A 517 30.05 35.41 -11.30
N ILE A 518 29.57 36.43 -11.99
CA ILE A 518 28.22 36.42 -12.56
C ILE A 518 28.34 35.93 -14.01
N SER A 519 27.82 34.72 -14.24
CA SER A 519 27.93 34.04 -15.54
C SER A 519 27.05 34.73 -16.59
N GLY A 520 27.61 34.97 -17.77
CA GLY A 520 26.88 35.54 -18.90
C GLY A 520 26.39 37.00 -18.74
N PHE A 521 26.83 37.73 -17.72
CA PHE A 521 26.38 39.09 -17.41
C PHE A 521 26.33 40.01 -18.63
N PHE A 522 27.23 39.85 -19.60
CA PHE A 522 27.31 40.65 -20.80
C PHE A 522 26.58 40.08 -22.03
N TYR A 523 25.87 38.95 -21.89
CA TYR A 523 25.03 38.41 -22.97
C TYR A 523 23.76 39.24 -23.21
N GLY A 524 23.15 39.80 -22.16
CA GLY A 524 21.90 40.55 -22.23
C GLY A 524 21.38 41.03 -20.89
N GLU A 525 20.24 41.71 -20.91
CA GLU A 525 19.60 42.19 -19.67
C GLU A 525 19.13 41.05 -18.76
N ASN A 526 18.77 39.93 -19.35
CA ASN A 526 18.25 38.74 -18.61
C ASN A 526 19.31 37.99 -17.76
N HIS A 527 20.58 38.36 -17.87
CA HIS A 527 21.69 37.75 -17.11
C HIS A 527 22.32 38.72 -16.11
N ARG A 528 21.68 39.85 -15.88
CA ARG A 528 22.28 40.90 -15.05
C ARG A 528 21.62 40.96 -13.69
N VAL A 529 22.46 41.09 -12.69
CA VAL A 529 22.05 41.60 -11.38
C VAL A 529 21.81 43.10 -11.47
N ASP A 530 20.73 43.62 -10.91
CA ASP A 530 20.33 45.01 -11.06
C ASP A 530 20.99 45.96 -10.07
N THR A 531 21.24 45.47 -8.86
CA THR A 531 21.79 46.28 -7.79
C THR A 531 22.90 45.58 -7.03
N PHE A 532 23.99 46.31 -6.80
CA PHE A 532 25.09 45.87 -5.92
C PHE A 532 25.06 46.77 -4.68
N VAL A 533 24.89 46.19 -3.50
CA VAL A 533 24.78 46.88 -2.20
C VAL A 533 26.04 46.61 -1.40
N PHE A 534 26.63 47.65 -0.85
CA PHE A 534 27.81 47.64 0.03
C PHE A 534 27.46 48.36 1.33
N ASP A 535 28.30 48.28 2.35
CA ASP A 535 28.07 48.92 3.64
C ASP A 535 27.97 50.46 3.54
N ASP A 536 28.61 51.07 2.55
CA ASP A 536 28.66 52.52 2.36
C ASP A 536 27.93 53.01 1.10
N ALA A 537 27.44 52.12 0.24
CA ALA A 537 26.84 52.55 -1.04
C ALA A 537 25.99 51.48 -1.71
N ALA A 538 25.11 51.91 -2.63
CA ALA A 538 24.44 51.03 -3.60
C ALA A 538 24.70 51.50 -5.03
N ILE A 539 24.93 50.57 -5.95
CA ILE A 539 25.23 50.84 -7.37
C ILE A 539 24.19 50.13 -8.22
N SER A 540 23.35 50.86 -8.93
CA SER A 540 22.33 50.29 -9.80
C SER A 540 22.85 49.99 -11.21
N ASN A 541 22.37 48.88 -11.81
CA ASN A 541 22.76 48.39 -13.12
C ASN A 541 22.69 49.42 -14.26
N PRO A 542 21.67 50.29 -14.41
CA PRO A 542 21.64 51.31 -15.47
C PRO A 542 22.87 52.26 -15.43
N ASP A 543 23.31 52.57 -14.24
CA ASP A 543 24.50 53.42 -14.06
C ASP A 543 25.78 52.63 -14.29
N PHE A 544 25.84 51.39 -13.83
CA PHE A 544 26.98 50.49 -13.99
C PHE A 544 27.25 50.14 -15.47
N ALA A 545 26.21 49.85 -16.26
CA ALA A 545 26.35 49.61 -17.71
C ALA A 545 26.96 50.80 -18.48
N LYS A 546 26.69 52.03 -18.05
CA LYS A 546 27.36 53.24 -18.61
C LYS A 546 28.83 53.26 -18.26
N TYR A 547 29.22 52.87 -17.06
CA TYR A 547 30.62 52.89 -16.61
C TYR A 547 31.43 51.77 -17.23
N ILE A 548 30.90 50.56 -17.41
CA ILE A 548 31.59 49.46 -18.10
C ILE A 548 31.78 49.77 -19.59
N ASN A 549 30.79 50.33 -20.27
CA ASN A 549 30.90 50.74 -21.68
C ASN A 549 31.80 51.96 -21.86
N ALA A 550 31.87 52.81 -20.85
CA ALA A 550 32.80 53.95 -20.82
C ALA A 550 34.20 53.60 -20.32
N GLY A 551 34.36 52.47 -19.65
CA GLY A 551 35.59 52.01 -18.98
C GLY A 551 36.77 51.85 -19.93
N ASN A 552 36.56 51.45 -21.20
CA ASN A 552 37.56 51.45 -22.20
C ASN A 552 38.06 52.90 -22.53
N ASN A 553 37.23 53.90 -22.30
CA ASN A 553 37.62 55.33 -22.51
C ASN A 553 38.12 55.98 -21.21
N LEU A 554 37.66 55.54 -20.03
CA LEU A 554 38.06 56.11 -18.74
C LEU A 554 39.46 55.64 -18.30
N VAL A 555 39.79 54.35 -18.55
CA VAL A 555 41.13 53.80 -18.29
C VAL A 555 42.19 54.56 -19.15
N GLN A 556 41.84 54.92 -20.35
CA GLN A 556 42.74 55.82 -21.18
C GLN A 556 42.82 57.21 -20.61
N SER A 557 41.75 57.76 -20.02
CA SER A 557 41.82 59.15 -19.48
C SER A 557 42.49 59.22 -18.10
N MET A 558 42.38 58.21 -17.28
CA MET A 558 43.06 58.15 -15.96
C MET A 558 44.52 57.77 -16.06
N SER A 559 44.94 57.03 -17.07
CA SER A 559 46.37 56.81 -17.37
C SER A 559 47.09 58.13 -17.79
N VAL A 560 46.34 59.13 -18.22
CA VAL A 560 46.88 60.46 -18.55
C VAL A 560 47.01 61.34 -17.30
N PHE A 561 46.24 61.13 -16.23
CA PHE A 561 46.35 61.94 -14.99
C PHE A 561 47.35 61.36 -13.97
N GLY A 562 47.82 60.13 -14.14
CA GLY A 562 48.80 59.47 -13.25
C GLY A 562 50.27 59.62 -13.70
N SER A 563 50.54 60.19 -14.86
CA SER A 563 51.90 60.29 -15.38
C SER A 563 52.51 61.74 -15.25
N ASN A 564 52.81 62.12 -14.03
CA ASN A 564 53.77 63.18 -13.82
C ASN A 564 54.88 62.77 -12.84
N THR A 565 55.59 61.69 -13.17
CA THR A 565 56.98 61.45 -12.78
C THR A 565 57.65 60.53 -13.81
N ALA A 566 58.58 61.13 -14.54
CA ALA A 566 59.69 60.60 -15.32
C ALA A 566 59.80 59.08 -15.63
N ALA A 567 59.74 58.87 -16.97
CA ALA A 567 60.55 57.99 -17.81
C ALA A 567 61.38 56.86 -17.24
N THR A 568 61.12 55.65 -17.70
CA THR A 568 62.05 54.86 -18.54
C THR A 568 61.34 53.59 -19.04
N GLY A 569 61.64 53.28 -20.32
CA GLY A 569 60.89 52.33 -21.14
C GLY A 569 60.86 50.89 -20.72
N GLY A 570 59.81 50.23 -21.18
CA GLY A 570 59.66 48.82 -21.22
C GLY A 570 58.33 48.46 -21.89
N ASN A 571 58.39 47.73 -23.00
CA ASN A 571 57.27 47.17 -23.74
C ASN A 571 56.35 46.39 -22.77
N VAL A 572 55.11 46.72 -22.77
CA VAL A 572 54.06 45.92 -22.06
C VAL A 572 53.18 45.32 -23.14
N ASP A 573 53.19 43.98 -23.17
CA ASP A 573 52.29 43.14 -23.99
C ASP A 573 50.81 43.43 -23.65
N ALA A 574 50.05 43.74 -24.69
CA ALA A 574 48.66 44.15 -24.61
C ALA A 574 47.73 42.93 -24.50
N ASN A 575 47.70 42.17 -23.38
CA ASN A 575 46.71 41.11 -23.23
C ASN A 575 46.33 40.73 -21.78
N THR A 576 46.56 41.60 -20.82
CA THR A 576 45.99 41.46 -19.47
C THR A 576 45.67 42.85 -18.92
N GLN A 577 44.51 43.38 -19.18
CA GLN A 577 44.03 44.60 -18.54
C GLN A 577 43.04 44.24 -17.42
N SER A 578 43.55 44.09 -16.19
CA SER A 578 42.77 44.29 -14.98
C SER A 578 42.47 45.79 -14.85
N VAL A 579 41.23 46.17 -14.94
CA VAL A 579 40.78 47.54 -14.74
C VAL A 579 40.52 47.76 -13.25
N GLN A 580 41.55 48.23 -12.53
CA GLN A 580 41.32 48.81 -11.20
C GLN A 580 40.70 50.20 -11.37
N GLN A 581 39.47 50.39 -10.99
CA GLN A 581 38.84 51.71 -10.93
C GLN A 581 38.20 51.97 -9.56
N PRO A 582 38.45 53.16 -9.00
CA PRO A 582 37.58 53.63 -7.93
C PRO A 582 36.23 54.04 -8.54
N LEU A 583 35.18 53.38 -8.16
CA LEU A 583 33.81 53.74 -8.54
C LEU A 583 33.38 55.02 -7.82
N LEU A 584 32.70 55.89 -8.56
CA LEU A 584 32.02 57.04 -7.97
C LEU A 584 30.79 56.55 -7.19
N VAL A 585 30.92 56.55 -5.89
CA VAL A 585 29.88 56.12 -4.95
C VAL A 585 28.99 57.33 -4.62
N THR A 586 27.70 57.21 -4.85
CA THR A 586 26.74 58.18 -4.29
C THR A 586 26.35 57.73 -2.89
N PRO A 587 26.43 58.57 -1.85
CA PRO A 587 25.98 58.21 -0.52
C PRO A 587 24.46 57.91 -0.54
N SER A 588 24.04 56.79 0.06
CA SER A 588 22.65 56.54 0.34
C SER A 588 22.12 57.59 1.30
N ALA A 589 21.00 58.21 0.92
CA ALA A 589 20.27 59.18 1.76
C ALA A 589 19.46 58.48 2.85
#